data_a40d37d429429c6136ece45befbb9cc6
#
_entry.id   a40d37d429429c6136ece45befbb9cc6
#
_cell.length_a   1.000
_cell.length_b   1.000
_cell.length_c   1.000
_cell.angle_alpha   90.00
_cell.angle_beta   90.00
_cell.angle_gamma   90.00
#
_symmetry.space_group_name_H-M   'P 1'
#
loop_
_entity.id
_entity.type
_entity.pdbx_description
1 polymer ?
#
loop_
_entity_poly.entity_id
_entity_poly.type
_entity_poly.pdbx_seq_one_letter_code
_entity_poly.pdbx_strand_id
1 'polypeptide(L)'
;AGEAGGITQHIGAYSVKLDDGRRITFLDTPGHEAFTAMRARGAKVTDVAIIIVAADDNVMPQTIEAINHAAAAQVPIVFAINKIDKPGANPEKIKEELSAMNYLVEDWGGKYQCQEISAKQGINLDKLLEKVLLEAEFLDLKANPDRKAQGAVIESTLDKGRGYVATVLVQNGTL
;
A
#
# COMPACT_ATOMS: atom_id res chain seq x y z
N ALA A 1 -6.10 12.15 -10.00
CA ALA A 1 -6.18 13.59 -9.83
C ALA A 1 -7.51 14.07 -10.42
N GLY A 2 -8.46 14.43 -9.61
CA GLY A 2 -9.79 14.88 -10.03
C GLY A 2 -10.84 14.78 -8.93
N GLU A 3 -10.43 14.35 -7.73
CA GLU A 3 -11.34 14.28 -6.58
C GLU A 3 -11.44 15.65 -5.89
N ALA A 4 -12.65 15.99 -5.44
CA ALA A 4 -12.89 17.25 -4.76
C ALA A 4 -12.07 17.35 -3.46
N GLY A 5 -11.31 18.44 -3.31
CA GLY A 5 -10.45 18.66 -2.16
C GLY A 5 -9.10 17.95 -2.18
N GLY A 6 -8.72 17.27 -3.28
CA GLY A 6 -7.44 16.58 -3.41
C GLY A 6 -7.27 15.38 -2.46
N ILE A 7 -8.36 14.84 -1.95
CA ILE A 7 -8.40 13.68 -1.03
C ILE A 7 -8.97 12.48 -1.78
N THR A 8 -8.32 11.34 -1.71
CA THR A 8 -8.85 10.07 -2.22
C THR A 8 -10.06 9.65 -1.41
N GLN A 9 -11.20 9.43 -2.07
CA GLN A 9 -12.47 9.05 -1.42
C GLN A 9 -12.92 7.63 -1.74
N HIS A 10 -12.33 7.01 -2.76
CA HIS A 10 -12.64 5.66 -3.23
C HIS A 10 -11.36 4.82 -3.29
N ILE A 11 -11.51 3.49 -3.24
CA ILE A 11 -10.37 2.61 -3.48
C ILE A 11 -10.01 2.71 -4.97
N GLY A 12 -8.81 3.23 -5.26
CA GLY A 12 -8.23 3.25 -6.60
C GLY A 12 -7.45 1.96 -6.86
N ALA A 13 -7.53 1.44 -8.08
CA ALA A 13 -6.73 0.31 -8.52
C ALA A 13 -6.04 0.64 -9.84
N TYR A 14 -4.74 0.42 -9.92
CA TYR A 14 -3.96 0.63 -11.15
C TYR A 14 -2.74 -0.27 -11.18
N SER A 15 -2.35 -0.69 -12.37
CA SER A 15 -1.20 -1.57 -12.60
C SER A 15 -0.06 -0.82 -13.23
N VAL A 16 1.14 -1.06 -12.73
CA VAL A 16 2.40 -0.56 -13.28
C VAL A 16 3.20 -1.74 -13.83
N LYS A 17 3.65 -1.63 -15.07
CA LYS A 17 4.58 -2.57 -15.67
C LYS A 17 6.01 -2.08 -15.44
N LEU A 18 6.84 -2.93 -14.86
CA LEU A 18 8.25 -2.66 -14.66
C LEU A 18 9.05 -2.94 -15.95
N ASP A 19 10.28 -2.41 -16.02
CA ASP A 19 11.15 -2.54 -17.19
C ASP A 19 11.50 -4.01 -17.51
N ASP A 20 11.53 -4.87 -16.49
CA ASP A 20 11.76 -6.31 -16.62
C ASP A 20 10.50 -7.13 -17.02
N GLY A 21 9.37 -6.46 -17.25
CA GLY A 21 8.12 -7.08 -17.66
C GLY A 21 7.20 -7.50 -16.51
N ARG A 22 7.66 -7.48 -15.26
CA ARG A 22 6.81 -7.74 -14.09
C ARG A 22 5.77 -6.64 -13.91
N ARG A 23 4.63 -6.98 -13.32
CA ARG A 23 3.56 -6.02 -13.01
C ARG A 23 3.28 -5.96 -11.52
N ILE A 24 3.03 -4.75 -11.03
CA ILE A 24 2.54 -4.50 -9.68
C ILE A 24 1.19 -3.82 -9.81
N THR A 25 0.17 -4.38 -9.17
CA THR A 25 -1.14 -3.73 -9.05
C THR A 25 -1.25 -3.05 -7.71
N PHE A 26 -1.41 -1.74 -7.73
CA PHE A 26 -1.58 -0.93 -6.53
C PHE A 26 -3.06 -0.77 -6.22
N LEU A 27 -3.40 -0.91 -4.94
CA LEU A 27 -4.67 -0.51 -4.38
C LEU A 27 -4.43 0.70 -3.48
N ASP A 28 -4.93 1.85 -3.90
CA ASP A 28 -4.83 3.09 -3.13
C ASP A 28 -6.09 3.25 -2.28
N THR A 29 -5.92 3.31 -0.97
CA THR A 29 -7.02 3.48 -0.02
C THR A 29 -7.01 4.87 0.59
N PRO A 30 -8.20 5.47 0.85
CA PRO A 30 -8.28 6.77 1.51
C PRO A 30 -7.62 6.75 2.90
N GLY A 31 -6.77 7.75 3.18
CA GLY A 31 -6.06 7.87 4.46
C GLY A 31 -6.85 8.56 5.57
N HIS A 32 -8.00 9.17 5.27
CA HIS A 32 -8.82 9.88 6.25
C HIS A 32 -9.48 8.90 7.25
N GLU A 33 -9.60 9.28 8.51
CA GLU A 33 -10.17 8.44 9.57
C GLU A 33 -11.60 7.92 9.28
N ALA A 34 -12.38 8.66 8.50
CA ALA A 34 -13.73 8.26 8.08
C ALA A 34 -13.75 6.99 7.19
N PHE A 35 -12.62 6.57 6.64
CA PHE A 35 -12.52 5.46 5.69
C PHE A 35 -11.87 4.19 6.25
N THR A 36 -11.95 3.96 7.54
CA THR A 36 -11.42 2.77 8.23
C THR A 36 -11.84 1.45 7.57
N ALA A 37 -13.12 1.32 7.22
CA ALA A 37 -13.63 0.10 6.59
C ALA A 37 -13.01 -0.16 5.20
N MET A 38 -12.69 0.88 4.44
CA MET A 38 -12.01 0.77 3.15
C MET A 38 -10.57 0.30 3.30
N ARG A 39 -9.84 0.80 4.31
CA ARG A 39 -8.48 0.33 4.62
C ARG A 39 -8.47 -1.13 5.06
N ALA A 40 -9.40 -1.53 5.92
CA ALA A 40 -9.54 -2.92 6.35
C ALA A 40 -9.86 -3.86 5.18
N ARG A 41 -10.74 -3.43 4.26
CA ARG A 41 -11.07 -4.18 3.05
C ARG A 41 -9.87 -4.28 2.11
N GLY A 42 -9.17 -3.18 1.87
CA GLY A 42 -7.95 -3.17 1.07
C GLY A 42 -6.90 -4.14 1.60
N ALA A 43 -6.62 -4.12 2.90
CA ALA A 43 -5.65 -5.01 3.52
C ALA A 43 -5.98 -6.49 3.30
N LYS A 44 -7.25 -6.89 3.33
CA LYS A 44 -7.65 -8.30 3.15
C LYS A 44 -7.43 -8.86 1.75
N VAL A 45 -7.29 -8.01 0.74
CA VAL A 45 -7.16 -8.44 -0.66
C VAL A 45 -5.77 -8.15 -1.23
N THR A 46 -4.85 -7.63 -0.43
CA THR A 46 -3.47 -7.32 -0.82
C THR A 46 -2.49 -8.42 -0.41
N ASP A 47 -1.41 -8.53 -1.16
CA ASP A 47 -0.30 -9.45 -0.85
C ASP A 47 0.76 -8.79 0.02
N VAL A 48 1.02 -7.50 -0.21
CA VAL A 48 1.99 -6.68 0.54
C VAL A 48 1.39 -5.31 0.79
N ALA A 49 1.52 -4.80 2.00
CA ALA A 49 1.08 -3.46 2.36
C ALA A 49 2.25 -2.48 2.42
N ILE A 50 2.12 -1.34 1.75
CA ILE A 50 3.05 -0.23 1.89
C ILE A 50 2.42 0.77 2.87
N ILE A 51 3.08 0.98 3.99
CA ILE A 51 2.67 1.97 4.99
C ILE A 51 3.53 3.21 4.86
N ILE A 52 2.91 4.32 4.49
CA ILE A 52 3.59 5.59 4.24
C ILE A 52 3.52 6.46 5.49
N VAL A 53 4.67 6.95 5.94
CA VAL A 53 4.82 7.89 7.05
C VAL A 53 5.58 9.11 6.56
N ALA A 54 5.11 10.31 6.89
CA ALA A 54 5.81 11.54 6.54
C ALA A 54 6.99 11.79 7.49
N ALA A 55 8.18 12.04 6.93
CA ALA A 55 9.39 12.30 7.72
C ALA A 55 9.37 13.66 8.45
N ASP A 56 8.47 14.55 8.05
CA ASP A 56 8.24 15.87 8.65
C ASP A 56 7.12 15.87 9.70
N ASP A 57 6.65 14.70 10.09
CA ASP A 57 5.54 14.53 11.05
C ASP A 57 5.88 13.42 12.08
N ASN A 58 4.88 12.89 12.73
CA ASN A 58 4.97 11.74 13.63
C ASN A 58 4.22 10.55 13.03
N VAL A 59 4.35 9.38 13.66
CA VAL A 59 3.47 8.25 13.36
C VAL A 59 2.06 8.59 13.85
N MET A 60 1.17 8.87 12.89
CA MET A 60 -0.18 9.34 13.17
C MET A 60 -1.12 8.17 13.53
N PRO A 61 -2.26 8.44 14.20
CA PRO A 61 -3.24 7.40 14.54
C PRO A 61 -3.72 6.58 13.33
N GLN A 62 -3.90 7.21 12.17
CA GLN A 62 -4.28 6.52 10.92
C GLN A 62 -3.20 5.56 10.44
N THR A 63 -1.92 5.89 10.67
CA THR A 63 -0.79 5.01 10.38
C THR A 63 -0.84 3.77 11.27
N ILE A 64 -1.07 3.95 12.57
CA ILE A 64 -1.19 2.85 13.54
C ILE A 64 -2.36 1.94 13.14
N GLU A 65 -3.49 2.52 12.78
CA GLU A 65 -4.65 1.78 12.29
C GLU A 65 -4.33 0.96 11.04
N ALA A 66 -3.65 1.55 10.05
CA ALA A 66 -3.25 0.85 8.83
C ALA A 66 -2.30 -0.33 9.13
N ILE A 67 -1.36 -0.15 10.05
CA ILE A 67 -0.47 -1.22 10.53
C ILE A 67 -1.30 -2.35 11.18
N ASN A 68 -2.26 -2.00 12.03
CA ASN A 68 -3.13 -2.98 12.69
C ASN A 68 -3.98 -3.76 11.69
N HIS A 69 -4.51 -3.11 10.65
CA HIS A 69 -5.24 -3.79 9.58
C HIS A 69 -4.37 -4.77 8.79
N ALA A 70 -3.15 -4.38 8.45
CA ALA A 70 -2.20 -5.25 7.77
C ALA A 70 -1.82 -6.44 8.66
N ALA A 71 -1.55 -6.20 9.94
CA ALA A 71 -1.24 -7.25 10.91
C ALA A 71 -2.40 -8.24 11.10
N ALA A 72 -3.63 -7.75 11.24
CA ALA A 72 -4.83 -8.58 11.36
C ALA A 72 -5.10 -9.42 10.11
N ALA A 73 -4.78 -8.90 8.92
CA ALA A 73 -4.86 -9.62 7.66
C ALA A 73 -3.65 -10.53 7.38
N GLN A 74 -2.65 -10.52 8.25
CA GLN A 74 -1.38 -11.25 8.09
C GLN A 74 -0.62 -10.89 6.82
N VAL A 75 -0.70 -9.64 6.41
CA VAL A 75 -0.04 -9.11 5.22
C VAL A 75 1.33 -8.53 5.60
N PRO A 76 2.41 -8.89 4.90
CA PRO A 76 3.72 -8.29 5.09
C PRO A 76 3.68 -6.77 4.87
N ILE A 77 4.43 -6.04 5.70
CA ILE A 77 4.49 -4.58 5.68
C ILE A 77 5.86 -4.12 5.18
N VAL A 78 5.85 -3.17 4.25
CA VAL A 78 7.00 -2.36 3.87
C VAL A 78 6.72 -0.92 4.28
N PHE A 79 7.59 -0.34 5.10
CA PHE A 79 7.47 1.07 5.48
C PHE A 79 8.13 1.98 4.46
N ALA A 80 7.44 3.06 4.10
CA ALA A 80 7.96 4.11 3.25
C ALA A 80 7.95 5.44 4.02
N ILE A 81 9.13 5.95 4.37
CA ILE A 81 9.28 7.24 5.02
C ILE A 81 9.39 8.31 3.94
N ASN A 82 8.30 9.02 3.71
CA ASN A 82 8.15 9.99 2.63
C ASN A 82 8.52 11.41 3.05
N LYS A 83 8.70 12.28 2.06
CA LYS A 83 9.00 13.70 2.24
C LYS A 83 10.37 13.97 2.85
N ILE A 84 11.36 13.14 2.58
CA ILE A 84 12.74 13.34 3.06
C ILE A 84 13.39 14.61 2.51
N ASP A 85 12.83 15.17 1.43
CA ASP A 85 13.26 16.42 0.80
C ASP A 85 12.81 17.68 1.56
N LYS A 86 11.90 17.55 2.52
CA LYS A 86 11.37 18.71 3.24
C LYS A 86 12.29 19.19 4.37
N PRO A 87 12.32 20.51 4.64
CA PRO A 87 12.91 21.04 5.85
C PRO A 87 12.25 20.43 7.09
N GLY A 88 13.05 20.04 8.08
CA GLY A 88 12.55 19.39 9.28
C GLY A 88 12.26 17.90 9.16
N ALA A 89 12.51 17.29 7.99
CA ALA A 89 12.43 15.86 7.82
C ALA A 89 13.39 15.14 8.78
N ASN A 90 12.88 14.18 9.54
CA ASN A 90 13.67 13.37 10.48
C ASN A 90 13.27 11.89 10.38
N PRO A 91 13.81 11.17 9.37
CA PRO A 91 13.51 9.75 9.17
C PRO A 91 13.89 8.88 10.36
N GLU A 92 15.00 9.19 11.05
CA GLU A 92 15.45 8.43 12.21
C GLU A 92 14.46 8.46 13.38
N LYS A 93 13.79 9.60 13.57
CA LYS A 93 12.71 9.72 14.57
C LYS A 93 11.54 8.79 14.24
N ILE A 94 11.16 8.71 12.98
CA ILE A 94 10.09 7.80 12.54
C ILE A 94 10.49 6.34 12.79
N LYS A 95 11.72 5.95 12.48
CA LYS A 95 12.24 4.61 12.76
C LYS A 95 12.23 4.30 14.27
N GLU A 96 12.56 5.28 15.11
CA GLU A 96 12.49 5.16 16.56
C GLU A 96 11.05 4.95 17.04
N GLU A 97 10.08 5.72 16.55
CA GLU A 97 8.67 5.57 16.88
C GLU A 97 8.13 4.20 16.46
N LEU A 98 8.49 3.71 15.28
CA LEU A 98 8.13 2.37 14.80
C LEU A 98 8.75 1.28 15.69
N SER A 99 10.01 1.43 16.08
CA SER A 99 10.69 0.51 16.99
C SER A 99 10.00 0.45 18.36
N ALA A 100 9.56 1.58 18.89
CA ALA A 100 8.81 1.65 20.16
C ALA A 100 7.46 0.92 20.09
N MET A 101 6.92 0.73 18.89
CA MET A 101 5.69 -0.03 18.62
C MET A 101 5.96 -1.51 18.29
N ASN A 102 7.18 -2.00 18.46
CA ASN A 102 7.65 -3.34 18.08
C ASN A 102 7.73 -3.60 16.55
N TYR A 103 7.86 -2.55 15.77
CA TYR A 103 8.12 -2.63 14.32
C TYR A 103 9.55 -2.18 14.03
N LEU A 104 10.52 -2.98 14.49
CA LEU A 104 11.93 -2.70 14.28
C LEU A 104 12.30 -2.86 12.80
N VAL A 105 12.79 -1.78 12.20
CA VAL A 105 13.17 -1.75 10.78
C VAL A 105 14.50 -2.48 10.53
N GLU A 106 14.69 -2.94 9.29
CA GLU A 106 15.86 -3.70 8.89
C GLU A 106 17.17 -2.93 9.12
N ASP A 107 17.20 -1.64 8.83
CA ASP A 107 18.36 -0.76 9.07
C ASP A 107 18.86 -0.80 10.52
N TRP A 108 17.99 -1.10 11.46
CA TRP A 108 18.29 -1.19 12.90
C TRP A 108 18.36 -2.65 13.41
N GLY A 109 18.50 -3.61 12.47
CA GLY A 109 18.63 -5.02 12.79
C GLY A 109 17.31 -5.76 12.97
N GLY A 110 16.19 -5.15 12.61
CA GLY A 110 14.87 -5.76 12.63
C GLY A 110 14.50 -6.50 11.34
N LYS A 111 13.24 -6.90 11.23
CA LYS A 111 12.73 -7.69 10.09
C LYS A 111 11.86 -6.89 9.11
N TYR A 112 11.50 -5.66 9.44
CA TYR A 112 10.61 -4.85 8.62
C TYR A 112 11.39 -4.02 7.61
N GLN A 113 11.09 -4.21 6.33
CA GLN A 113 11.64 -3.40 5.25
C GLN A 113 11.20 -1.95 5.41
N CYS A 114 12.14 -1.03 5.23
CA CYS A 114 11.90 0.41 5.32
C CYS A 114 12.70 1.13 4.24
N GLN A 115 12.09 2.07 3.56
CA GLN A 115 12.75 2.90 2.56
C GLN A 115 12.40 4.36 2.76
N GLU A 116 13.41 5.20 2.83
CA GLU A 116 13.29 6.64 2.79
C GLU A 116 13.10 7.10 1.36
N ILE A 117 12.05 7.88 1.11
CA ILE A 117 11.67 8.33 -0.23
C ILE A 117 11.25 9.80 -0.26
N SER A 118 11.27 10.37 -1.45
CA SER A 118 10.50 11.56 -1.78
C SER A 118 9.64 11.27 -3.02
N ALA A 119 8.35 11.08 -2.81
CA ALA A 119 7.42 10.86 -3.90
C ALA A 119 7.34 12.07 -4.84
N LYS A 120 7.44 13.28 -4.29
CA LYS A 120 7.41 14.52 -5.06
C LYS A 120 8.63 14.67 -5.97
N GLN A 121 9.82 14.29 -5.48
CA GLN A 121 11.09 14.41 -6.21
C GLN A 121 11.46 13.14 -6.98
N GLY A 122 10.69 12.06 -6.81
CA GLY A 122 11.01 10.76 -7.42
C GLY A 122 12.22 10.05 -6.80
N ILE A 123 12.62 10.42 -5.58
CA ILE A 123 13.81 9.88 -4.93
C ILE A 123 13.51 8.52 -4.33
N ASN A 124 14.35 7.51 -4.62
CA ASN A 124 14.31 6.15 -4.06
C ASN A 124 13.01 5.37 -4.29
N LEU A 125 12.18 5.75 -5.24
CA LEU A 125 10.97 5.01 -5.57
C LEU A 125 11.28 3.63 -6.14
N ASP A 126 12.31 3.52 -6.96
CA ASP A 126 12.85 2.25 -7.48
C ASP A 126 13.26 1.31 -6.35
N LYS A 127 13.96 1.82 -5.35
CA LYS A 127 14.39 1.04 -4.16
C LYS A 127 13.19 0.56 -3.32
N LEU A 128 12.16 1.39 -3.18
CA LEU A 128 10.91 0.98 -2.52
C LEU A 128 10.25 -0.18 -3.26
N LEU A 129 10.14 -0.10 -4.58
CA LEU A 129 9.55 -1.17 -5.40
C LEU A 129 10.37 -2.46 -5.35
N GLU A 130 11.69 -2.38 -5.32
CA GLU A 130 12.57 -3.54 -5.12
C GLU A 130 12.28 -4.25 -3.79
N LYS A 131 12.08 -3.50 -2.71
CA LYS A 131 11.73 -4.06 -1.39
C LYS A 131 10.36 -4.70 -1.38
N VAL A 132 9.38 -4.10 -2.04
CA VAL A 132 8.04 -4.69 -2.21
C VAL A 132 8.12 -6.01 -2.98
N LEU A 133 8.89 -6.06 -4.06
CA LEU A 133 9.07 -7.27 -4.86
C LEU A 133 9.82 -8.37 -4.07
N LEU A 134 10.78 -7.99 -3.23
CA LEU A 134 11.47 -8.93 -2.36
C LEU A 134 10.50 -9.61 -1.38
N GLU A 135 9.61 -8.85 -0.75
CA GLU A 135 8.55 -9.40 0.10
C GLU A 135 7.59 -10.31 -0.69
N ALA A 136 7.24 -9.93 -1.92
CA ALA A 136 6.39 -10.75 -2.78
C ALA A 136 7.06 -12.08 -3.17
N GLU A 137 8.37 -12.10 -3.38
CA GLU A 137 9.12 -13.34 -3.65
C GLU A 137 9.04 -14.33 -2.49
N PHE A 138 9.13 -13.86 -1.25
CA PHE A 138 8.97 -14.72 -0.06
C PHE A 138 7.58 -15.36 0.04
N LEU A 139 6.57 -14.74 -0.53
CA LEU A 139 5.19 -15.25 -0.52
C LEU A 139 4.96 -16.33 -1.58
N ASP A 140 5.84 -16.46 -2.58
CA ASP A 140 5.72 -17.39 -3.72
C ASP A 140 4.33 -17.34 -4.37
N LEU A 141 3.91 -16.14 -4.76
CA LEU A 141 2.59 -15.86 -5.33
C LEU A 141 2.43 -16.55 -6.68
N LYS A 142 1.34 -17.30 -6.84
CA LYS A 142 1.04 -18.08 -8.06
C LYS A 142 -0.40 -17.86 -8.50
N ALA A 143 -0.62 -17.85 -9.82
CA ALA A 143 -1.94 -17.81 -10.42
C ALA A 143 -1.95 -18.66 -11.72
N ASN A 144 -3.10 -19.25 -12.01
CA ASN A 144 -3.30 -19.99 -13.25
C ASN A 144 -4.23 -19.19 -14.18
N PRO A 145 -3.74 -18.65 -15.30
CA PRO A 145 -4.58 -17.90 -16.23
C PRO A 145 -5.60 -18.79 -16.99
N ASP A 146 -5.36 -20.09 -17.10
CA ASP A 146 -6.17 -21.03 -17.87
C ASP A 146 -7.38 -21.57 -17.10
N ARG A 147 -7.96 -20.75 -16.25
CA ARG A 147 -9.19 -21.06 -15.52
C ARG A 147 -10.11 -19.84 -15.48
N LYS A 148 -11.37 -20.04 -15.11
CA LYS A 148 -12.32 -18.94 -14.90
C LYS A 148 -11.81 -17.99 -13.84
N ALA A 149 -12.02 -16.69 -14.03
CA ALA A 149 -11.61 -15.65 -13.10
C ALA A 149 -12.17 -15.88 -11.70
N GLN A 150 -11.31 -15.70 -10.73
CA GLN A 150 -11.62 -15.62 -9.31
C GLN A 150 -11.02 -14.34 -8.75
N GLY A 151 -11.80 -13.56 -8.03
CA GLY A 151 -11.32 -12.28 -7.51
C GLY A 151 -12.20 -11.76 -6.39
N ALA A 152 -11.84 -10.60 -5.87
CA ALA A 152 -12.56 -9.88 -4.83
C ALA A 152 -13.20 -8.63 -5.39
N VAL A 153 -14.44 -8.33 -5.01
CA VAL A 153 -15.08 -7.06 -5.31
C VAL A 153 -14.49 -6.01 -4.36
N ILE A 154 -13.81 -5.03 -4.92
CA ILE A 154 -13.19 -3.94 -4.16
C ILE A 154 -14.24 -2.87 -3.84
N GLU A 155 -15.04 -2.50 -4.84
CA GLU A 155 -16.04 -1.45 -4.75
C GLU A 155 -17.21 -1.74 -5.69
N SER A 156 -18.40 -1.28 -5.32
CA SER A 156 -19.57 -1.31 -6.18
C SER A 156 -20.30 0.04 -6.10
N THR A 157 -20.61 0.61 -7.26
CA THR A 157 -21.30 1.89 -7.38
C THR A 157 -22.49 1.78 -8.31
N LEU A 158 -23.50 2.63 -8.10
CA LEU A 158 -24.61 2.75 -9.01
C LEU A 158 -24.33 3.86 -10.03
N ASP A 159 -24.08 3.48 -11.25
CA ASP A 159 -23.94 4.40 -12.39
C ASP A 159 -25.33 4.66 -13.02
N LYS A 160 -25.64 5.92 -13.27
CA LYS A 160 -26.96 6.31 -13.82
C LYS A 160 -27.25 5.77 -15.22
N GLY A 161 -26.21 5.43 -15.99
CA GLY A 161 -26.33 4.92 -17.36
C GLY A 161 -26.15 3.41 -17.49
N ARG A 162 -25.30 2.82 -16.63
CA ARG A 162 -24.88 1.42 -16.69
C ARG A 162 -25.51 0.53 -15.63
N GLY A 163 -26.17 1.11 -14.63
CA GLY A 163 -26.68 0.37 -13.47
C GLY A 163 -25.57 0.12 -12.43
N TYR A 164 -25.61 -1.04 -11.78
CA TYR A 164 -24.56 -1.41 -10.82
C TYR A 164 -23.26 -1.75 -11.52
N VAL A 165 -22.20 -1.05 -11.17
CA VAL A 165 -20.82 -1.29 -11.66
C VAL A 165 -19.96 -1.72 -10.50
N ALA A 166 -19.31 -2.86 -10.63
CA ALA A 166 -18.38 -3.40 -9.65
C ALA A 166 -16.94 -3.35 -10.17
N THR A 167 -16.04 -2.88 -9.31
CA THR A 167 -14.59 -3.01 -9.52
C THR A 167 -14.12 -4.29 -8.87
N VAL A 168 -13.53 -5.17 -9.67
CA VAL A 168 -13.08 -6.49 -9.22
C VAL A 168 -11.56 -6.58 -9.35
N LEU A 169 -10.89 -7.01 -8.27
CA LEU A 169 -9.50 -7.41 -8.31
C LEU A 169 -9.45 -8.91 -8.67
N VAL A 170 -8.99 -9.23 -9.87
CA VAL A 170 -8.80 -10.61 -10.30
C VAL A 170 -7.54 -11.16 -9.65
N GLN A 171 -7.69 -12.21 -8.86
CA GLN A 171 -6.59 -12.86 -8.12
C GLN A 171 -6.12 -14.14 -8.80
N ASN A 172 -6.97 -14.77 -9.60
CA ASN A 172 -6.66 -16.00 -10.32
C ASN A 172 -7.57 -16.13 -11.54
N GLY A 173 -7.07 -16.79 -12.59
CA GLY A 173 -7.84 -17.02 -13.81
C GLY A 173 -7.93 -15.82 -14.73
N THR A 174 -8.75 -15.94 -15.75
CA THR A 174 -9.01 -14.92 -16.79
C THR A 174 -10.51 -14.67 -16.89
N LEU A 175 -10.91 -13.37 -17.03
CA LEU A 175 -12.30 -12.94 -17.25
C LEU A 175 -12.79 -13.36 -18.63
#